data_55231dc5ee44a83afc901fc2e0b3cbda
#
_entry.id   55231dc5ee44a83afc901fc2e0b3cbda
#
_cell.length_a   1.000
_cell.length_b   1.000
_cell.length_c   1.000
_cell.angle_alpha   90.00
_cell.angle_beta   90.00
_cell.angle_gamma   90.00
#
_symmetry.space_group_name_H-M   'P 1'
#
loop_
_entity.id
_entity.type
_entity.pdbx_description
1 polymer ?
#
loop_
_entity_poly.entity_id
_entity_poly.type
_entity_poly.pdbx_seq_one_letter_code
_entity_poly.pdbx_strand_id
1 'polypeptide(L)'
;MEQTQRYTRCKLAKIDKGQYTKAEWKMVKEQRKRRKALQKMAKLDQPTFTTEEKYYIVCLKHGTLYSADYVNRLYNMVKRNCTLDYEFVCLTDEPKGIDSNVKILPLPGGIAGWWCKPYMFSKDLPLNGTVLYMDLDVVISSNIDKLITWQPNQWCTIRDFTRVMRPK
;
A
#
# COMPACT_ATOMS: atom_id res chain seq x y z
N MET A 1 -24.70 -22.62 -2.89
CA MET A 1 -24.43 -22.41 -4.31
C MET A 1 -23.25 -21.46 -4.41
N GLU A 2 -22.08 -22.05 -4.69
CA GLU A 2 -20.80 -21.33 -4.82
C GLU A 2 -20.75 -20.54 -6.12
N GLN A 3 -20.65 -19.22 -6.02
CA GLN A 3 -20.20 -18.41 -7.14
C GLN A 3 -18.72 -18.10 -6.95
N THR A 4 -17.89 -19.03 -7.40
CA THR A 4 -16.47 -18.83 -7.62
C THR A 4 -16.31 -17.84 -8.79
N GLN A 5 -16.19 -16.55 -8.52
CA GLN A 5 -15.79 -15.59 -9.54
C GLN A 5 -14.34 -15.89 -9.95
N ARG A 6 -14.21 -16.58 -11.08
CA ARG A 6 -12.94 -16.75 -11.79
C ARG A 6 -12.46 -15.36 -12.23
N TYR A 7 -11.43 -14.85 -11.58
CA TYR A 7 -10.63 -13.76 -12.12
C TYR A 7 -10.03 -14.24 -13.44
N THR A 8 -10.69 -13.88 -14.52
CA THR A 8 -10.22 -14.14 -15.86
C THR A 8 -8.88 -13.41 -16.01
N ARG A 9 -7.80 -14.19 -16.10
CA ARG A 9 -6.48 -13.73 -16.54
C ARG A 9 -6.72 -12.87 -17.77
N CYS A 10 -6.51 -11.56 -17.66
CA CYS A 10 -6.60 -10.65 -18.79
C CYS A 10 -5.54 -11.14 -19.80
N LYS A 11 -5.96 -11.89 -20.80
CA LYS A 11 -5.11 -12.29 -21.92
C LYS A 11 -4.68 -10.99 -22.56
N LEU A 12 -3.40 -10.64 -22.40
CA LEU A 12 -2.78 -9.51 -23.10
C LEU A 12 -3.25 -9.58 -24.55
N ALA A 13 -4.06 -8.62 -24.97
CA ALA A 13 -4.54 -8.51 -26.32
C ALA A 13 -3.36 -8.71 -27.28
N LYS A 14 -3.53 -9.53 -28.31
CA LYS A 14 -2.50 -9.72 -29.34
C LYS A 14 -2.26 -8.34 -29.94
N ILE A 15 -1.11 -7.75 -29.62
CA ILE A 15 -0.73 -6.44 -30.16
C ILE A 15 -0.50 -6.65 -31.65
N ASP A 16 -1.29 -5.95 -32.45
CA ASP A 16 -1.17 -6.00 -33.90
C ASP A 16 0.16 -5.35 -34.33
N LYS A 17 0.99 -6.11 -35.03
CA LYS A 17 2.29 -5.64 -35.52
C LYS A 17 2.16 -4.52 -36.55
N GLY A 18 1.00 -4.40 -37.19
CA GLY A 18 0.73 -3.38 -38.22
C GLY A 18 0.64 -1.96 -37.69
N GLN A 19 0.50 -1.79 -36.38
CA GLN A 19 0.37 -0.46 -35.74
C GLN A 19 1.72 0.21 -35.40
N TYR A 20 2.86 -0.48 -35.62
CA TYR A 20 4.18 -0.02 -35.20
C TYR A 20 5.16 0.00 -36.36
N THR A 21 5.97 1.03 -36.42
CA THR A 21 7.16 1.05 -37.28
C THR A 21 8.16 -0.03 -36.83
N LYS A 22 9.10 -0.40 -37.70
CA LYS A 22 10.16 -1.37 -37.36
C LYS A 22 10.97 -0.95 -36.12
N ALA A 23 11.21 0.35 -35.94
CA ALA A 23 11.95 0.91 -34.80
C ALA A 23 11.14 0.80 -33.51
N GLU A 24 9.91 1.22 -33.53
CA GLU A 24 8.99 1.12 -32.37
C GLU A 24 8.78 -0.32 -31.95
N TRP A 25 8.61 -1.25 -32.91
CA TRP A 25 8.47 -2.67 -32.61
C TRP A 25 9.71 -3.26 -31.95
N LYS A 26 10.90 -2.80 -32.32
CA LYS A 26 12.16 -3.18 -31.66
C LYS A 26 12.17 -2.72 -30.20
N MET A 27 11.74 -1.49 -29.92
CA MET A 27 11.62 -0.97 -28.56
C MET A 27 10.60 -1.74 -27.72
N VAL A 28 9.43 -2.04 -28.27
CA VAL A 28 8.40 -2.84 -27.59
C VAL A 28 8.91 -4.23 -27.23
N LYS A 29 9.66 -4.88 -28.12
CA LYS A 29 10.28 -6.19 -27.84
C LYS A 29 11.30 -6.09 -26.70
N GLU A 30 12.13 -5.06 -26.70
CA GLU A 30 13.14 -4.86 -25.67
C GLU A 30 12.51 -4.59 -24.31
N GLN A 31 11.50 -3.72 -24.24
CA GLN A 31 10.74 -3.49 -23.02
C GLN A 31 10.08 -4.76 -22.46
N ARG A 32 9.51 -5.60 -23.35
CA ARG A 32 8.94 -6.91 -22.95
C ARG A 32 9.99 -7.85 -22.40
N LYS A 33 11.18 -7.87 -23.00
CA LYS A 33 12.30 -8.69 -22.53
C LYS A 33 12.76 -8.23 -21.14
N ARG A 34 12.93 -6.92 -20.94
CA ARG A 34 13.27 -6.31 -19.63
C ARG A 34 12.21 -6.63 -18.59
N ARG A 35 10.91 -6.47 -18.92
CA ARG A 35 9.82 -6.79 -18.00
C ARG A 35 9.81 -8.27 -17.59
N LYS A 36 10.03 -9.19 -18.53
CA LYS A 36 10.13 -10.62 -18.23
C LYS A 36 11.34 -10.94 -17.36
N ALA A 37 12.49 -10.29 -17.61
CA ALA A 37 13.69 -10.45 -16.79
C ALA A 37 13.45 -9.96 -15.35
N LEU A 38 12.84 -8.78 -15.16
CA LEU A 38 12.47 -8.24 -13.85
C LEU A 38 11.48 -9.17 -13.12
N GLN A 39 10.47 -9.71 -13.82
CA GLN A 39 9.53 -10.67 -13.23
C GLN A 39 10.21 -12.00 -12.84
N LYS A 40 11.23 -12.43 -13.59
CA LYS A 40 12.01 -13.61 -13.26
C LYS A 40 12.91 -13.37 -12.05
N MET A 41 13.55 -12.20 -11.95
CA MET A 41 14.34 -11.80 -10.77
C MET A 41 13.47 -11.68 -9.54
N ALA A 42 12.32 -11.01 -9.62
CA ALA A 42 11.38 -10.89 -8.51
C ALA A 42 10.82 -12.24 -8.01
N LYS A 43 10.85 -13.29 -8.83
CA LYS A 43 10.49 -14.66 -8.40
C LYS A 43 11.65 -15.40 -7.73
N LEU A 44 12.89 -15.04 -8.03
CA LEU A 44 14.10 -15.65 -7.45
C LEU A 44 14.47 -15.04 -6.11
N ASP A 45 14.12 -13.78 -5.88
CA ASP A 45 14.39 -13.04 -4.65
C ASP A 45 13.22 -13.10 -3.63
N GLN A 46 12.38 -14.11 -3.67
CA GLN A 46 11.43 -14.33 -2.58
C GLN A 46 12.20 -14.98 -1.42
N PRO A 47 12.57 -14.22 -0.39
CA PRO A 47 13.12 -14.83 0.80
C PRO A 47 12.01 -15.70 1.42
N THR A 48 12.31 -16.95 1.66
CA THR A 48 11.48 -17.84 2.49
C THR A 48 11.55 -17.34 3.93
N PHE A 49 10.74 -16.33 4.26
CA PHE A 49 10.59 -15.90 5.63
C PHE A 49 9.73 -16.92 6.38
N THR A 50 10.38 -17.67 7.26
CA THR A 50 9.77 -18.53 8.29
C THR A 50 9.55 -17.79 9.61
N THR A 51 9.52 -16.47 9.62
CA THR A 51 9.13 -15.63 10.76
C THR A 51 7.67 -15.28 10.65
N GLU A 52 6.91 -15.35 11.73
CA GLU A 52 5.51 -14.89 11.79
C GLU A 52 5.45 -13.49 11.20
N GLU A 53 4.75 -13.35 10.09
CA GLU A 53 4.67 -12.11 9.34
C GLU A 53 3.81 -11.13 10.14
N LYS A 54 4.44 -10.07 10.67
CA LYS A 54 3.73 -9.03 11.42
C LYS A 54 3.15 -8.01 10.44
N TYR A 55 1.87 -7.70 10.63
CA TYR A 55 1.17 -6.68 9.86
C TYR A 55 0.94 -5.43 10.70
N TYR A 56 1.24 -4.29 10.12
CA TYR A 56 1.01 -2.98 10.72
C TYR A 56 0.09 -2.17 9.81
N ILE A 57 -0.96 -1.59 10.40
CA ILE A 57 -1.79 -0.60 9.71
C ILE A 57 -1.48 0.74 10.34
N VAL A 58 -0.93 1.65 9.53
CA VAL A 58 -0.34 2.90 10.01
C VAL A 58 -1.12 4.09 9.47
N CYS A 59 -1.45 5.02 10.33
CA CYS A 59 -1.93 6.34 9.95
C CYS A 59 -1.05 7.44 10.56
N LEU A 60 -1.20 8.67 10.05
CA LEU A 60 -0.45 9.81 10.52
C LEU A 60 -1.41 10.95 10.88
N LYS A 61 -1.31 11.45 12.11
CA LYS A 61 -2.00 12.64 12.59
C LYS A 61 -0.97 13.67 13.03
N HIS A 62 -0.93 14.81 12.37
CA HIS A 62 -0.07 15.93 12.73
C HIS A 62 -0.90 17.17 13.06
N GLY A 63 -0.59 17.82 14.17
CA GLY A 63 -1.26 19.05 14.60
C GLY A 63 -2.75 18.87 14.89
N THR A 64 -3.50 19.96 14.76
CA THR A 64 -4.91 20.06 15.20
C THR A 64 -5.94 20.01 14.08
N LEU A 65 -5.51 19.92 12.80
CA LEU A 65 -6.42 19.92 11.65
C LEU A 65 -7.41 18.74 11.70
N TYR A 66 -6.91 17.56 12.07
CA TYR A 66 -7.72 16.37 12.29
C TYR A 66 -7.77 16.06 13.78
N SER A 67 -8.97 15.90 14.34
CA SER A 67 -9.15 15.46 15.72
C SER A 67 -8.79 13.98 15.89
N ALA A 68 -8.64 13.52 17.13
CA ALA A 68 -8.46 12.11 17.47
C ALA A 68 -9.59 11.22 16.94
N ASP A 69 -10.80 11.77 16.71
CA ASP A 69 -11.94 11.04 16.19
C ASP A 69 -11.67 10.46 14.80
N TYR A 70 -10.88 11.12 13.96
CA TYR A 70 -10.52 10.58 12.66
C TYR A 70 -9.69 9.31 12.79
N VAL A 71 -8.73 9.29 13.71
CA VAL A 71 -7.92 8.12 14.03
C VAL A 71 -8.81 7.00 14.56
N ASN A 72 -9.69 7.32 15.51
CA ASN A 72 -10.59 6.34 16.14
C ASN A 72 -11.60 5.76 15.13
N ARG A 73 -12.11 6.57 14.21
CA ARG A 73 -12.99 6.13 13.12
C ARG A 73 -12.26 5.18 12.19
N LEU A 74 -11.05 5.56 11.75
CA LEU A 74 -10.24 4.71 10.88
C LEU A 74 -9.91 3.37 11.57
N TYR A 75 -9.46 3.41 12.83
CA TYR A 75 -9.23 2.21 13.63
C TYR A 75 -10.47 1.29 13.69
N ASN A 76 -11.64 1.86 13.98
CA ASN A 76 -12.89 1.12 14.03
C ASN A 76 -13.30 0.53 12.66
N MET A 77 -13.01 1.24 11.55
CA MET A 77 -13.24 0.70 10.19
C MET A 77 -12.29 -0.47 9.91
N VAL A 78 -11.03 -0.35 10.27
CA VAL A 78 -10.04 -1.44 10.13
C VAL A 78 -10.49 -2.66 10.95
N LYS A 79 -10.85 -2.46 12.22
CA LYS A 79 -11.31 -3.53 13.11
C LYS A 79 -12.49 -4.34 12.56
N ARG A 80 -13.38 -3.69 11.80
CA ARG A 80 -14.54 -4.37 11.18
C ARG A 80 -14.18 -5.05 9.84
N ASN A 81 -13.12 -4.64 9.18
CA ASN A 81 -12.84 -5.02 7.80
C ASN A 81 -11.47 -5.73 7.62
N CYS A 82 -10.75 -5.99 8.70
CA CYS A 82 -9.51 -6.78 8.68
C CYS A 82 -9.68 -8.01 9.58
N THR A 83 -9.35 -9.19 9.04
CA THR A 83 -9.41 -10.46 9.79
C THR A 83 -8.01 -10.98 10.15
N LEU A 84 -6.96 -10.35 9.63
CA LEU A 84 -5.58 -10.68 9.95
C LEU A 84 -5.24 -10.22 11.38
N ASP A 85 -4.22 -10.83 11.97
CA ASP A 85 -3.59 -10.32 13.18
C ASP A 85 -2.70 -9.12 12.81
N TYR A 86 -3.04 -7.92 13.31
CA TYR A 86 -2.37 -6.68 12.98
C TYR A 86 -2.21 -5.77 14.20
N GLU A 87 -1.24 -4.90 14.15
CA GLU A 87 -1.08 -3.80 15.09
C GLU A 87 -1.47 -2.48 14.41
N PHE A 88 -2.44 -1.74 14.98
CA PHE A 88 -2.80 -0.43 14.46
C PHE A 88 -1.94 0.65 15.11
N VAL A 89 -1.26 1.44 14.29
CA VAL A 89 -0.25 2.42 14.72
C VAL A 89 -0.63 3.81 14.24
N CYS A 90 -0.59 4.78 15.13
CA CYS A 90 -0.74 6.19 14.80
C CYS A 90 0.57 6.93 15.05
N LEU A 91 1.13 7.52 14.00
CA LEU A 91 2.24 8.46 14.09
C LEU A 91 1.67 9.83 14.43
N THR A 92 1.96 10.39 15.60
CA THR A 92 1.37 11.66 16.00
C THR A 92 2.26 12.45 16.95
N ASP A 93 2.12 13.78 16.91
CA ASP A 93 2.64 14.75 17.87
C ASP A 93 1.66 15.02 19.01
N GLU A 94 0.37 14.65 18.86
CA GLU A 94 -0.65 14.85 19.87
C GLU A 94 -1.57 13.63 20.02
N PRO A 95 -1.30 12.74 21.00
CA PRO A 95 -2.04 11.50 21.18
C PRO A 95 -3.37 11.64 21.95
N LYS A 96 -3.67 12.83 22.48
CA LYS A 96 -4.84 13.04 23.34
C LYS A 96 -6.15 12.66 22.65
N GLY A 97 -6.95 11.80 23.29
CA GLY A 97 -8.26 11.36 22.80
C GLY A 97 -8.22 10.21 21.80
N ILE A 98 -7.04 9.66 21.46
CA ILE A 98 -6.91 8.46 20.65
C ILE A 98 -7.21 7.23 21.52
N ASP A 99 -7.88 6.23 20.93
CA ASP A 99 -8.24 4.96 21.57
C ASP A 99 -6.99 4.25 22.12
N SER A 100 -7.10 3.70 23.33
CA SER A 100 -5.99 3.02 24.03
C SER A 100 -5.46 1.76 23.33
N ASN A 101 -6.23 1.18 22.44
CA ASN A 101 -5.79 0.04 21.62
C ASN A 101 -4.96 0.45 20.39
N VAL A 102 -4.85 1.75 20.11
CA VAL A 102 -4.01 2.29 19.05
C VAL A 102 -2.60 2.52 19.61
N LYS A 103 -1.61 1.88 19.00
CA LYS A 103 -0.21 2.12 19.35
C LYS A 103 0.22 3.50 18.88
N ILE A 104 0.71 4.30 19.79
CA ILE A 104 1.20 5.63 19.48
C ILE A 104 2.71 5.60 19.26
N LEU A 105 3.15 6.15 18.13
CA LEU A 105 4.56 6.46 17.89
C LEU A 105 4.72 7.97 17.68
N PRO A 106 5.68 8.60 18.38
CA PRO A 106 5.87 10.03 18.26
C PRO A 106 6.42 10.42 16.89
N LEU A 107 5.96 11.56 16.37
CA LEU A 107 6.58 12.19 15.22
C LEU A 107 7.88 12.89 15.64
N PRO A 108 8.94 12.87 14.82
CA PRO A 108 10.18 13.59 15.12
C PRO A 108 9.93 15.09 15.11
N GLY A 109 10.56 15.79 16.03
CA GLY A 109 10.51 17.25 16.07
C GLY A 109 11.11 17.90 14.81
N GLY A 110 10.61 19.10 14.48
CA GLY A 110 11.15 19.89 13.36
C GLY A 110 10.59 19.55 11.98
N ILE A 111 9.69 18.55 11.88
CA ILE A 111 9.00 18.20 10.63
C ILE A 111 7.52 18.55 10.82
N ALA A 112 6.92 19.21 9.83
CA ALA A 112 5.53 19.64 9.91
C ALA A 112 4.74 19.36 8.62
N GLY A 113 3.42 19.18 8.77
CA GLY A 113 2.49 19.02 7.67
C GLY A 113 2.80 17.78 6.82
N TRP A 114 2.80 17.95 5.50
CA TRP A 114 3.00 16.87 4.51
C TRP A 114 4.36 16.17 4.63
N TRP A 115 5.37 16.87 5.14
CA TRP A 115 6.71 16.33 5.30
C TRP A 115 6.83 15.29 6.40
N CYS A 116 5.80 15.12 7.23
CA CYS A 116 5.75 14.02 8.20
C CYS A 116 5.58 12.65 7.52
N LYS A 117 4.96 12.58 6.32
CA LYS A 117 4.74 11.31 5.62
C LYS A 117 6.03 10.57 5.24
N PRO A 118 7.10 11.22 4.74
CA PRO A 118 8.38 10.56 4.48
C PRO A 118 9.01 9.87 5.69
N TYR A 119 8.65 10.28 6.93
CA TYR A 119 9.16 9.63 8.14
C TYR A 119 8.78 8.14 8.22
N MET A 120 7.71 7.73 7.56
CA MET A 120 7.34 6.31 7.48
C MET A 120 8.41 5.42 6.84
N PHE A 121 9.34 6.00 6.08
CA PHE A 121 10.46 5.32 5.47
C PHE A 121 11.76 5.45 6.27
N SER A 122 11.69 6.04 7.47
CA SER A 122 12.84 6.15 8.35
C SER A 122 13.24 4.80 8.90
N LYS A 123 14.56 4.60 9.02
CA LYS A 123 15.14 3.43 9.70
C LYS A 123 14.87 3.44 11.21
N ASP A 124 14.53 4.62 11.75
CA ASP A 124 14.27 4.80 13.19
C ASP A 124 12.84 4.38 13.56
N LEU A 125 11.99 4.07 12.57
CA LEU A 125 10.64 3.62 12.83
C LEU A 125 10.67 2.15 13.31
N PRO A 126 10.18 1.86 14.54
CA PRO A 126 10.27 0.53 15.13
C PRO A 126 9.19 -0.43 14.60
N LEU A 127 9.01 -0.47 13.28
CA LEU A 127 8.07 -1.35 12.58
C LEU A 127 8.85 -2.36 11.75
N ASN A 128 8.83 -3.61 12.18
CA ASN A 128 9.49 -4.71 11.48
C ASN A 128 8.45 -5.69 10.95
N GLY A 129 8.07 -5.54 9.71
CA GLY A 129 7.02 -6.33 9.05
C GLY A 129 6.37 -5.59 7.87
N THR A 130 5.25 -6.11 7.41
CA THR A 130 4.48 -5.49 6.33
C THR A 130 3.65 -4.31 6.85
N VAL A 131 3.80 -3.15 6.23
CA VAL A 131 3.11 -1.91 6.62
C VAL A 131 2.11 -1.50 5.55
N LEU A 132 0.84 -1.35 5.94
CA LEU A 132 -0.19 -0.70 5.14
C LEU A 132 -0.45 0.71 5.70
N TYR A 133 -0.06 1.74 4.93
CA TYR A 133 -0.37 3.12 5.28
C TYR A 133 -1.74 3.54 4.76
N MET A 134 -2.50 4.23 5.60
CA MET A 134 -3.78 4.84 5.23
C MET A 134 -3.86 6.29 5.69
N ASP A 135 -4.33 7.18 4.82
CA ASP A 135 -4.70 8.55 5.21
C ASP A 135 -5.93 8.55 6.12
N LEU A 136 -6.09 9.57 6.96
CA LEU A 136 -7.16 9.65 7.98
C LEU A 136 -8.57 9.79 7.39
N ASP A 137 -8.67 10.23 6.16
CA ASP A 137 -9.92 10.46 5.41
C ASP A 137 -10.33 9.26 4.53
N VAL A 138 -9.59 8.15 4.63
CA VAL A 138 -9.93 6.90 3.92
C VAL A 138 -11.20 6.29 4.50
N VAL A 139 -12.10 5.85 3.61
CA VAL A 139 -13.30 5.08 3.96
C VAL A 139 -13.12 3.63 3.53
N ILE A 140 -13.23 2.73 4.51
CA ILE A 140 -13.11 1.27 4.28
C ILE A 140 -14.51 0.69 4.17
N SER A 141 -14.88 0.20 3.00
CA SER A 141 -16.22 -0.35 2.70
C SER A 141 -16.26 -1.88 2.63
N SER A 142 -15.11 -2.55 2.61
CA SER A 142 -15.01 -4.01 2.51
C SER A 142 -13.71 -4.52 3.12
N ASN A 143 -13.55 -5.86 3.16
CA ASN A 143 -12.35 -6.50 3.71
C ASN A 143 -11.05 -6.03 3.01
N ILE A 144 -10.05 -5.71 3.82
CA ILE A 144 -8.75 -5.15 3.40
C ILE A 144 -7.58 -6.14 3.45
N ASP A 145 -7.79 -7.37 3.85
CA ASP A 145 -6.72 -8.36 4.01
C ASP A 145 -5.88 -8.52 2.74
N LYS A 146 -6.54 -8.50 1.57
CA LYS A 146 -5.86 -8.58 0.28
C LYS A 146 -4.98 -7.37 -0.05
N LEU A 147 -5.25 -6.21 0.54
CA LEU A 147 -4.38 -5.04 0.38
C LEU A 147 -3.09 -5.22 1.18
N ILE A 148 -3.21 -5.75 2.39
CA ILE A 148 -2.07 -5.96 3.28
C ILE A 148 -1.16 -7.07 2.73
N THR A 149 -1.75 -8.16 2.23
CA THR A 149 -1.00 -9.32 1.71
C THR A 149 -0.63 -9.19 0.22
N TRP A 150 -0.88 -8.02 -0.38
CA TRP A 150 -0.58 -7.80 -1.79
C TRP A 150 0.92 -7.67 -2.02
N GLN A 151 1.49 -8.57 -2.83
CA GLN A 151 2.91 -8.58 -3.21
C GLN A 151 3.87 -8.37 -2.02
N PRO A 152 4.04 -9.36 -1.13
CA PRO A 152 4.95 -9.29 0.01
C PRO A 152 6.36 -8.84 -0.41
N ASN A 153 7.02 -8.09 0.46
CA ASN A 153 8.38 -7.56 0.25
C ASN A 153 8.53 -6.60 -0.96
N GLN A 154 7.43 -6.01 -1.44
CA GLN A 154 7.46 -4.99 -2.47
C GLN A 154 6.79 -3.72 -1.98
N TRP A 155 7.35 -2.58 -2.39
CA TRP A 155 6.67 -1.32 -2.20
C TRP A 155 5.56 -1.17 -3.25
N CYS A 156 4.33 -1.03 -2.77
CA CYS A 156 3.14 -0.92 -3.60
C CYS A 156 2.41 0.38 -3.31
N THR A 157 1.85 1.00 -4.33
CA THR A 157 0.97 2.16 -4.20
C THR A 157 -0.22 2.04 -5.13
N ILE A 158 -1.32 2.68 -4.76
CA ILE A 158 -2.51 2.77 -5.61
C ILE A 158 -2.18 3.69 -6.79
N ARG A 159 -2.50 3.23 -8.00
CA ARG A 159 -2.35 4.06 -9.19
C ARG A 159 -3.28 5.27 -9.11
N ASP A 160 -2.74 6.46 -9.38
CA ASP A 160 -3.55 7.67 -9.50
C ASP A 160 -4.56 7.53 -10.64
N PHE A 161 -5.83 7.33 -10.29
CA PHE A 161 -6.93 7.17 -11.24
C PHE A 161 -7.37 8.50 -11.86
N THR A 162 -7.01 9.64 -11.28
CA THR A 162 -7.38 10.96 -11.83
C THR A 162 -6.57 11.30 -13.09
N ARG A 163 -5.35 10.74 -13.22
CA ARG A 163 -4.48 10.94 -14.39
C ARG A 163 -4.79 10.04 -15.58
N VAL A 164 -5.58 8.99 -15.40
CA VAL A 164 -5.95 8.05 -16.47
C VAL A 164 -6.89 8.71 -17.48
N MET A 165 -7.58 9.77 -17.09
CA MET A 165 -8.59 10.46 -17.89
C MET A 165 -8.05 11.65 -18.72
N ARG A 166 -6.75 11.92 -18.71
CA ARG A 166 -6.16 12.94 -19.60
C ARG A 166 -5.66 12.24 -20.87
N PRO A 167 -6.36 12.36 -22.00
CA PRO A 167 -5.78 12.00 -23.30
C PRO A 167 -4.54 12.88 -23.51
N LYS A 168 -3.47 12.27 -23.99
CA LYS A 168 -2.25 13.01 -24.40
C LYS A 168 -2.54 13.76 -25.67
#